data_b6a1992c3028564b1f69d33daf82422c
#
_entry.id   b6a1992c3028564b1f69d33daf82422c
#
_cell.length_a   1.000
_cell.length_b   1.000
_cell.length_c   1.000
_cell.angle_alpha   90.00
_cell.angle_beta   90.00
_cell.angle_gamma   90.00
#
_symmetry.space_group_name_H-M   'P 1'
#
loop_
_entity.id
_entity.type
_entity.pdbx_description
1 polymer ?
#
loop_
_entity_poly.entity_id
_entity_poly.type
_entity_poly.pdbx_seq_one_letter_code
_entity_poly.pdbx_strand_id
1 'polypeptide(L)'
;PHFVTLNSTRPIREDKIYDQVTLRHPVYDLHALAAQEKIATRNGTNRTWFCGAWMKNGFHEDGLSSGLDVAQSIILKSALAVAAE
;
A
#
# COMPACT_ATOMS: atom_id res chain seq x y z
N PRO A 1 11.71 28.25 8.57
CA PRO A 1 11.29 26.87 8.83
C PRO A 1 9.90 26.59 8.29
N HIS A 2 9.68 25.37 7.84
CA HIS A 2 8.40 24.90 7.37
C HIS A 2 7.84 23.87 8.33
N PHE A 3 6.54 23.91 8.56
CA PHE A 3 5.85 22.99 9.45
C PHE A 3 4.75 22.23 8.70
N VAL A 4 4.54 20.99 9.06
CA VAL A 4 3.42 20.16 8.58
C VAL A 4 2.49 19.88 9.74
N THR A 5 1.22 20.18 9.58
CA THR A 5 0.18 19.92 10.59
C THR A 5 -0.84 18.94 10.02
N LEU A 6 -1.10 17.86 10.77
CA LEU A 6 -2.10 16.86 10.42
C LEU A 6 -3.33 17.06 11.30
N ASN A 7 -4.51 17.11 10.67
CA ASN A 7 -5.79 17.17 11.39
C ASN A 7 -5.81 18.27 12.44
N SER A 8 -5.53 19.51 12.03
CA SER A 8 -5.43 20.64 12.93
C SER A 8 -6.71 20.83 13.75
N THR A 9 -6.57 20.99 15.06
CA THR A 9 -7.67 21.29 15.99
C THR A 9 -7.76 22.77 16.32
N ARG A 10 -6.78 23.56 15.89
CA ARG A 10 -6.72 25.01 16.09
C ARG A 10 -6.73 25.72 14.75
N PRO A 11 -7.35 26.91 14.65
CA PRO A 11 -7.30 27.68 13.42
C PRO A 11 -5.86 28.11 13.13
N ILE A 12 -5.48 28.01 11.85
CA ILE A 12 -4.18 28.47 11.38
C ILE A 12 -4.44 29.71 10.53
N ARG A 13 -3.64 30.76 10.70
CA ARG A 13 -3.77 31.98 9.90
C ARG A 13 -3.60 31.66 8.42
N GLU A 14 -4.54 32.08 7.58
CA GLU A 14 -4.52 31.78 6.15
C GLU A 14 -3.27 32.30 5.45
N ASP A 15 -2.76 33.46 5.87
CA ASP A 15 -1.54 34.04 5.31
C ASP A 15 -0.27 33.25 5.64
N LYS A 16 -0.37 32.25 6.52
CA LYS A 16 0.73 31.35 6.91
C LYS A 16 0.61 29.94 6.32
N ILE A 17 -0.46 29.68 5.56
CA ILE A 17 -0.65 28.37 4.91
C ILE A 17 -0.03 28.43 3.52
N TYR A 18 0.95 27.59 3.26
CA TYR A 18 1.54 27.44 1.93
C TYR A 18 0.74 26.49 1.06
N ASP A 19 0.23 25.42 1.66
CA ASP A 19 -0.57 24.43 0.96
C ASP A 19 -1.45 23.67 1.94
N GLN A 20 -2.57 23.18 1.43
CA GLN A 20 -3.49 22.37 2.21
C GLN A 20 -4.08 21.29 1.29
N VAL A 21 -4.06 20.05 1.74
CA VAL A 21 -4.55 18.93 0.96
C VAL A 21 -5.26 17.94 1.88
N THR A 22 -6.32 17.32 1.37
CA THR A 22 -7.01 16.23 2.05
C THR A 22 -6.57 14.91 1.42
N LEU A 23 -5.90 14.08 2.20
CA LEU A 23 -5.45 12.76 1.79
C LEU A 23 -6.12 11.69 2.65
N ARG A 24 -6.43 10.56 2.04
CA ARG A 24 -6.93 9.41 2.77
C ARG A 24 -5.76 8.51 3.15
N HIS A 25 -5.78 8.06 4.39
CA HIS A 25 -4.77 7.14 4.89
C HIS A 25 -5.44 5.86 5.36
N PRO A 26 -4.92 4.68 4.99
CA PRO A 26 -5.50 3.42 5.45
C PRO A 26 -5.47 3.30 6.97
N VAL A 27 -6.53 2.78 7.53
CA VAL A 27 -6.61 2.43 8.96
C VAL A 27 -6.49 0.91 9.09
N TYR A 28 -5.53 0.47 9.89
CA TYR A 28 -5.22 -0.95 10.05
C TYR A 28 -5.99 -1.51 11.25
N ASP A 29 -7.25 -1.83 11.04
CA ASP A 29 -8.09 -2.54 11.99
C ASP A 29 -8.06 -4.05 11.72
N LEU A 30 -8.84 -4.83 12.47
CA LEU A 30 -8.91 -6.28 12.27
C LEU A 30 -9.46 -6.66 10.90
N HIS A 31 -10.39 -5.87 10.37
CA HIS A 31 -10.93 -6.10 9.02
C HIS A 31 -9.88 -5.87 7.95
N ALA A 32 -9.05 -4.85 8.12
CA ALA A 32 -7.96 -4.57 7.19
C ALA A 32 -6.92 -5.70 7.19
N LEU A 33 -6.56 -6.21 8.36
CA LEU A 33 -5.62 -7.33 8.47
C LEU A 33 -6.19 -8.60 7.82
N ALA A 34 -7.47 -8.89 8.03
CA ALA A 34 -8.12 -10.02 7.38
C ALA A 34 -8.16 -9.85 5.85
N ALA A 35 -8.38 -8.63 5.37
CA ALA A 35 -8.35 -8.32 3.94
C ALA A 35 -6.98 -8.55 3.33
N GLN A 36 -5.90 -8.22 4.02
CA GLN A 36 -4.53 -8.48 3.57
C GLN A 36 -4.32 -9.97 3.28
N GLU A 37 -4.76 -10.84 4.18
CA GLU A 37 -4.66 -12.29 4.00
C GLU A 37 -5.47 -12.77 2.80
N LYS A 38 -6.71 -12.29 2.66
CA LYS A 38 -7.57 -12.66 1.52
C LYS A 38 -6.96 -12.26 0.19
N ILE A 39 -6.39 -11.08 0.10
CA ILE A 39 -5.77 -10.59 -1.12
C ILE A 39 -4.52 -11.40 -1.43
N ALA A 40 -3.70 -11.72 -0.43
CA ALA A 40 -2.51 -12.53 -0.61
C ALA A 40 -2.85 -13.91 -1.20
N THR A 41 -3.95 -14.52 -0.75
CA THR A 41 -4.39 -15.82 -1.29
C THR A 41 -4.97 -15.72 -2.70
N ARG A 42 -5.48 -14.57 -3.09
CA ARG A 42 -6.09 -14.34 -4.41
C ARG A 42 -5.14 -13.79 -5.45
N ASN A 43 -3.97 -13.33 -5.04
CA ASN A 43 -2.97 -12.82 -5.98
C ASN A 43 -2.61 -13.90 -7.01
N GLY A 44 -2.60 -13.49 -8.27
CA GLY A 44 -2.37 -14.39 -9.38
C GLY A 44 -3.63 -15.01 -9.99
N THR A 45 -4.79 -14.85 -9.35
CA THR A 45 -6.06 -15.31 -9.90
C THR A 45 -6.47 -14.39 -11.07
N ASN A 46 -6.87 -14.97 -12.18
CA ASN A 46 -7.21 -14.23 -13.40
C ASN A 46 -6.08 -13.31 -13.89
N ARG A 47 -4.82 -13.69 -13.66
CA ARG A 47 -3.63 -12.90 -14.02
C ARG A 47 -3.65 -11.49 -13.39
N THR A 48 -4.27 -11.36 -12.22
CA THR A 48 -4.41 -10.10 -11.51
C THR A 48 -3.65 -10.15 -10.20
N TRP A 49 -2.86 -9.12 -9.92
CA TRP A 49 -2.02 -9.01 -8.75
C TRP A 49 -2.23 -7.67 -8.07
N PHE A 50 -2.18 -7.67 -6.75
CA PHE A 50 -2.32 -6.46 -5.94
C PHE A 50 -1.10 -6.30 -5.05
N CYS A 51 -0.58 -5.09 -4.99
CA CYS A 51 0.49 -4.74 -4.06
C CYS A 51 0.35 -3.29 -3.63
N GLY A 52 1.03 -2.95 -2.56
CA GLY A 52 1.06 -1.60 -2.02
C GLY A 52 1.41 -1.62 -0.55
N ALA A 53 1.73 -0.46 0.00
CA ALA A 53 2.07 -0.33 1.42
C ALA A 53 0.93 -0.81 2.33
N TRP A 54 -0.32 -0.72 1.87
CA TRP A 54 -1.51 -1.17 2.60
C TRP A 54 -1.58 -2.69 2.79
N MET A 55 -0.80 -3.44 2.04
CA MET A 55 -0.65 -4.89 2.24
C MET A 55 0.25 -5.23 3.43
N LYS A 56 0.93 -4.26 3.99
CA LYS A 56 1.79 -4.38 5.17
C LYS A 56 1.42 -3.28 6.16
N ASN A 57 2.37 -2.48 6.61
CA ASN A 57 2.15 -1.49 7.68
C ASN A 57 2.03 -0.04 7.19
N GLY A 58 2.02 0.18 5.89
CA GLY A 58 1.78 1.51 5.30
C GLY A 58 3.01 2.40 5.18
N PHE A 59 4.21 1.88 5.40
CA PHE A 59 5.45 2.65 5.24
C PHE A 59 5.98 2.54 3.81
N HIS A 60 6.86 3.45 3.43
CA HIS A 60 7.47 3.45 2.10
C HIS A 60 8.16 2.12 1.77
N GLU A 61 8.93 1.60 2.72
CA GLU A 61 9.59 0.30 2.57
C GLU A 61 8.59 -0.84 2.38
N ASP A 62 7.44 -0.75 3.02
CA ASP A 62 6.37 -1.73 2.87
C ASP A 62 5.79 -1.72 1.47
N GLY A 63 5.68 -0.54 0.84
CA GLY A 63 5.27 -0.42 -0.55
C GLY A 63 6.23 -1.12 -1.49
N LEU A 64 7.52 -0.85 -1.34
CA LEU A 64 8.56 -1.51 -2.13
C LEU A 64 8.57 -3.02 -1.90
N SER A 65 8.57 -3.44 -0.64
CA SER A 65 8.58 -4.85 -0.27
C SER A 65 7.39 -5.60 -0.83
N SER A 66 6.19 -5.03 -0.77
CA SER A 66 4.98 -5.62 -1.34
C SER A 66 5.09 -5.77 -2.85
N GLY A 67 5.61 -4.76 -3.54
CA GLY A 67 5.84 -4.82 -4.98
C GLY A 67 6.85 -5.89 -5.37
N LEU A 68 7.95 -6.02 -4.62
CA LEU A 68 8.96 -7.05 -4.84
C LEU A 68 8.38 -8.45 -4.63
N ASP A 69 7.56 -8.65 -3.60
CA ASP A 69 6.90 -9.93 -3.35
C ASP A 69 6.04 -10.36 -4.55
N VAL A 70 5.26 -9.43 -5.11
CA VAL A 70 4.45 -9.69 -6.30
C VAL A 70 5.34 -9.98 -7.51
N ALA A 71 6.37 -9.20 -7.75
CA ALA A 71 7.28 -9.41 -8.89
C ALA A 71 7.94 -10.79 -8.82
N GLN A 72 8.42 -11.21 -7.65
CA GLN A 72 9.01 -12.53 -7.45
C GLN A 72 7.99 -13.64 -7.69
N SER A 73 6.74 -13.45 -7.25
CA SER A 73 5.67 -14.42 -7.45
C SER A 73 5.32 -14.58 -8.92
N ILE A 74 5.29 -13.50 -9.68
CA ILE A 74 5.04 -13.53 -11.13
C ILE A 74 6.17 -14.27 -11.84
N ILE A 75 7.41 -14.00 -11.50
CA ILE A 75 8.58 -14.65 -12.07
C ILE A 75 8.54 -16.15 -11.78
N LEU A 76 8.28 -16.54 -10.53
CA LEU A 76 8.20 -17.94 -10.13
C LEU A 76 7.09 -18.68 -10.88
N LYS A 77 5.92 -18.07 -10.99
CA LYS A 77 4.79 -18.67 -11.72
C LYS A 77 5.10 -18.88 -13.19
N SER A 78 5.77 -17.91 -13.83
CA SER A 78 6.20 -18.01 -15.22
C SER A 78 7.23 -19.13 -15.41
N ALA A 79 8.19 -19.26 -14.49
CA ALA A 79 9.19 -20.33 -14.52
C ALA A 79 8.56 -21.71 -14.37
N LEU A 80 7.57 -21.85 -13.48
CA LEU A 80 6.85 -23.11 -13.29
C LEU A 80 6.01 -23.47 -14.54
N ALA A 81 5.39 -22.49 -15.18
CA ALA A 81 4.63 -22.72 -16.40
C ALA A 81 5.53 -23.19 -17.54
N VAL A 82 6.72 -22.61 -17.71
CA VAL A 82 7.70 -23.04 -18.71
C VAL A 82 8.20 -24.47 -18.40
N ALA A 83 8.46 -24.78 -17.13
CA ALA A 83 8.92 -26.12 -16.74
C ALA A 83 7.85 -27.20 -16.97
N ALA A 84 6.56 -26.82 -16.98
CA ALA A 84 5.46 -27.75 -17.22
C ALA A 84 5.21 -28.05 -18.72
N GLU A 85 5.80 -27.24 -19.59
CA GLU A 85 5.74 -27.48 -21.05
C GLU A 85 6.74 -28.60 -21.43
#